data_50c6959432d8899c3e98389e53ea3081
#
_entry.id   50c6959432d8899c3e98389e53ea3081
#
_cell.length_a   1.000
_cell.length_b   1.000
_cell.length_c   1.000
_cell.angle_alpha   90.00
_cell.angle_beta   90.00
_cell.angle_gamma   90.00
#
_symmetry.space_group_name_H-M   'P 1'
#
loop_
_entity.id
_entity.type
_entity.pdbx_description
1 polymer ?
#
loop_
_entity_poly.entity_id
_entity_poly.type
_entity_poly.pdbx_seq_one_letter_code
_entity_poly.pdbx_strand_id
1 'polypeptide(L)'
;MFLRLFYGIVLAVLLALAVLAADVTRFFTQPLGNTQPELIEVAPGTSFRGLVHQLRREQIIRWPRDERYLSLYARLTGQATSIKSGEYRIPAKQDPRQLLALLVSGKIRQHRLTLVEGWRFKQIMNAVNHDPALKHTLRGKTSAQIMAALGHPNQKAEGRFMPDTYMFPRGESDVAFLKRSYNAMQRFLHKAWANRADNLAIHTPYQALIMASLIEKETAVPSERERISGVFNRRLKKGMRLQTDPSVIYGIPNYDGHIHKSDLERDTPYNTYTRAGLPPTPIASPSRASIRAALHPDKGTALYFVSRGNGTHVFSDTLAEQNRAVRKYQLGGS
;
A
#
# COMPACT_ATOMS: atom_id res chain seq x y z
N MET A 1 64.72 -46.51 12.19
CA MET A 1 64.37 -45.18 12.69
C MET A 1 63.40 -44.44 11.75
N PHE A 2 63.69 -44.34 10.47
CA PHE A 2 62.82 -43.67 9.48
C PHE A 2 61.38 -44.17 9.35
N LEU A 3 61.16 -45.50 9.37
CA LEU A 3 59.85 -46.11 9.24
C LEU A 3 58.91 -45.78 10.43
N ARG A 4 59.42 -45.76 11.65
CA ARG A 4 58.67 -45.35 12.86
C ARG A 4 58.30 -43.89 12.84
N LEU A 5 59.19 -43.01 12.34
CA LEU A 5 58.94 -41.58 12.14
C LEU A 5 57.83 -41.36 11.10
N PHE A 6 57.91 -42.07 9.97
CA PHE A 6 56.91 -42.03 8.91
C PHE A 6 55.50 -42.40 9.41
N TYR A 7 55.38 -43.53 10.12
CA TYR A 7 54.10 -43.93 10.69
C TYR A 7 53.58 -42.95 11.77
N GLY A 8 54.50 -42.37 12.53
CA GLY A 8 54.14 -41.29 13.49
C GLY A 8 53.56 -40.07 12.83
N ILE A 9 54.16 -39.62 11.71
CA ILE A 9 53.70 -38.47 10.93
C ILE A 9 52.33 -38.80 10.30
N VAL A 10 52.17 -39.97 9.68
CA VAL A 10 50.90 -40.39 9.07
C VAL A 10 49.78 -40.43 10.11
N LEU A 11 50.05 -41.01 11.30
CA LEU A 11 49.08 -41.06 12.40
C LEU A 11 48.68 -39.65 12.88
N ALA A 12 49.68 -38.76 13.03
CA ALA A 12 49.43 -37.37 13.44
C ALA A 12 48.56 -36.62 12.40
N VAL A 13 48.80 -36.83 11.09
CA VAL A 13 48.00 -36.24 10.01
C VAL A 13 46.58 -36.79 10.03
N LEU A 14 46.40 -38.11 10.19
CA LEU A 14 45.07 -38.72 10.28
C LEU A 14 44.30 -38.22 11.50
N LEU A 15 44.94 -38.06 12.64
CA LEU A 15 44.34 -37.51 13.84
C LEU A 15 43.92 -36.04 13.63
N ALA A 16 44.80 -35.23 13.01
CA ALA A 16 44.48 -33.84 12.70
C ALA A 16 43.29 -33.73 11.72
N LEU A 17 43.22 -34.58 10.70
CA LEU A 17 42.07 -34.65 9.77
C LEU A 17 40.79 -35.10 10.48
N ALA A 18 40.87 -36.07 11.40
CA ALA A 18 39.70 -36.50 12.17
C ALA A 18 39.18 -35.40 13.09
N VAL A 19 40.06 -34.65 13.76
CA VAL A 19 39.71 -33.50 14.59
C VAL A 19 39.08 -32.39 13.73
N LEU A 20 39.66 -32.08 12.57
CA LEU A 20 39.09 -31.10 11.65
C LEU A 20 37.70 -31.51 11.15
N ALA A 21 37.54 -32.78 10.75
CA ALA A 21 36.24 -33.31 10.31
C ALA A 21 35.18 -33.24 11.41
N ALA A 22 35.57 -33.57 12.66
CA ALA A 22 34.69 -33.47 13.82
C ALA A 22 34.29 -32.00 14.08
N ASP A 23 35.21 -31.03 13.99
CA ASP A 23 34.96 -29.62 14.20
C ASP A 23 34.04 -29.03 13.11
N VAL A 24 34.28 -29.38 11.84
CA VAL A 24 33.41 -29.02 10.71
C VAL A 24 32.01 -29.60 10.90
N THR A 25 31.91 -30.87 11.24
CA THR A 25 30.61 -31.54 11.48
C THR A 25 29.86 -30.86 12.62
N ARG A 26 30.56 -30.57 13.71
CA ARG A 26 30.01 -29.84 14.84
C ARG A 26 29.46 -28.47 14.46
N PHE A 27 30.22 -27.71 13.68
CA PHE A 27 29.74 -26.40 13.19
C PHE A 27 28.41 -26.49 12.42
N PHE A 28 28.26 -27.46 11.51
CA PHE A 28 27.06 -27.60 10.69
C PHE A 28 25.87 -28.27 11.39
N THR A 29 26.08 -28.87 12.59
CA THR A 29 25.02 -29.53 13.36
C THR A 29 24.62 -28.75 14.61
N GLN A 30 25.40 -27.74 15.02
CA GLN A 30 25.09 -26.94 16.19
C GLN A 30 24.32 -25.65 15.81
N PRO A 31 23.47 -25.14 16.73
CA PRO A 31 22.80 -23.87 16.56
C PRO A 31 23.78 -22.72 16.40
N LEU A 32 23.40 -21.76 15.57
CA LEU A 32 24.07 -20.47 15.45
C LEU A 32 24.13 -19.70 16.78
N GLY A 33 24.92 -18.63 16.82
CA GLY A 33 25.17 -17.85 18.02
C GLY A 33 23.97 -17.08 18.58
N ASN A 34 22.99 -16.78 17.73
CA ASN A 34 21.84 -15.99 18.12
C ASN A 34 20.88 -16.78 19.04
N THR A 35 20.56 -16.20 20.19
CA THR A 35 19.64 -16.79 21.18
C THR A 35 18.19 -16.35 20.95
N GLN A 36 17.99 -15.25 20.20
CA GLN A 36 16.70 -14.70 19.79
C GLN A 36 16.68 -14.50 18.28
N PRO A 37 15.49 -14.41 17.68
CA PRO A 37 15.39 -14.06 16.26
C PRO A 37 16.02 -12.70 15.97
N GLU A 38 16.92 -12.66 15.01
CA GLU A 38 17.63 -11.43 14.59
C GLU A 38 17.24 -10.99 13.19
N LEU A 39 17.30 -9.67 12.96
CA LEU A 39 17.05 -9.07 11.66
C LEU A 39 18.39 -8.68 11.07
N ILE A 40 18.68 -9.17 9.88
CA ILE A 40 19.84 -8.74 9.09
C ILE A 40 19.40 -8.16 7.77
N GLU A 41 20.08 -7.14 7.32
CA GLU A 41 19.88 -6.55 5.99
C GLU A 41 21.04 -6.94 5.08
N VAL A 42 20.72 -7.63 3.99
CA VAL A 42 21.68 -7.95 2.92
C VAL A 42 21.48 -6.92 1.81
N ALA A 43 22.38 -5.93 1.74
CA ALA A 43 22.29 -4.86 0.74
C ALA A 43 22.49 -5.40 -0.68
N PRO A 44 21.86 -4.79 -1.71
CA PRO A 44 22.12 -5.13 -3.10
C PRO A 44 23.62 -5.04 -3.43
N GLY A 45 24.15 -6.07 -4.10
CA GLY A 45 25.58 -6.14 -4.45
C GLY A 45 26.51 -6.62 -3.34
N THR A 46 25.98 -6.99 -2.14
CA THR A 46 26.80 -7.59 -1.08
C THR A 46 27.38 -8.92 -1.54
N SER A 47 28.71 -9.01 -1.52
CA SER A 47 29.39 -10.27 -1.81
C SER A 47 29.16 -11.29 -0.70
N PHE A 48 29.23 -12.60 -1.03
CA PHE A 48 29.08 -13.63 -0.01
C PHE A 48 30.09 -13.47 1.15
N ARG A 49 31.34 -13.10 0.83
CA ARG A 49 32.36 -12.82 1.85
C ARG A 49 31.96 -11.64 2.74
N GLY A 50 31.42 -10.57 2.17
CA GLY A 50 30.93 -9.41 2.92
C GLY A 50 29.78 -9.80 3.86
N LEU A 51 28.84 -10.62 3.38
CA LEU A 51 27.74 -11.14 4.18
C LEU A 51 28.23 -12.00 5.36
N VAL A 52 29.18 -12.92 5.12
CA VAL A 52 29.74 -13.77 6.20
C VAL A 52 30.45 -12.93 7.26
N HIS A 53 31.18 -11.89 6.84
CA HIS A 53 31.74 -10.91 7.76
C HIS A 53 30.69 -10.17 8.58
N GLN A 54 29.57 -9.78 7.94
CA GLN A 54 28.44 -9.15 8.61
C GLN A 54 27.84 -10.09 9.67
N LEU A 55 27.56 -11.35 9.30
CA LEU A 55 27.04 -12.36 10.22
C LEU A 55 27.92 -12.56 11.46
N ARG A 56 29.25 -12.41 11.30
CA ARG A 56 30.15 -12.48 12.45
C ARG A 56 30.11 -11.23 13.31
N ARG A 57 30.08 -10.04 12.73
CA ARG A 57 29.97 -8.78 13.50
C ARG A 57 28.68 -8.75 14.32
N GLU A 58 27.61 -9.30 13.80
CA GLU A 58 26.31 -9.41 14.46
C GLU A 58 26.21 -10.66 15.36
N GLN A 59 27.33 -11.36 15.59
CA GLN A 59 27.45 -12.55 16.48
C GLN A 59 26.54 -13.73 16.12
N ILE A 60 25.99 -13.77 14.91
CA ILE A 60 25.22 -14.88 14.38
C ILE A 60 26.12 -16.09 14.17
N ILE A 61 27.32 -15.86 13.63
CA ILE A 61 28.43 -16.82 13.66
C ILE A 61 29.50 -16.31 14.62
N ARG A 62 30.11 -17.22 15.41
CA ARG A 62 30.92 -16.82 16.57
C ARG A 62 32.41 -16.72 16.27
N TRP A 63 32.95 -17.65 15.50
CA TRP A 63 34.38 -17.83 15.38
C TRP A 63 34.90 -17.52 13.97
N PRO A 64 36.13 -17.02 13.80
CA PRO A 64 36.73 -16.77 12.47
C PRO A 64 36.80 -18.02 11.58
N ARG A 65 36.94 -19.22 12.18
CA ARG A 65 36.91 -20.49 11.45
C ARG A 65 35.53 -20.77 10.83
N ASP A 66 34.46 -20.39 11.52
CA ASP A 66 33.09 -20.60 11.07
C ASP A 66 32.82 -19.85 9.75
N GLU A 67 33.44 -18.65 9.56
CA GLU A 67 33.40 -17.93 8.29
C GLU A 67 34.00 -18.75 7.15
N ARG A 68 35.13 -19.43 7.41
CA ARG A 68 35.80 -20.27 6.42
C ARG A 68 34.97 -21.50 6.06
N TYR A 69 34.38 -22.16 7.06
CA TYR A 69 33.54 -23.34 6.85
C TYR A 69 32.29 -22.99 6.06
N LEU A 70 31.58 -21.94 6.44
CA LEU A 70 30.39 -21.49 5.72
C LEU A 70 30.72 -21.06 4.30
N SER A 71 31.84 -20.33 4.10
CA SER A 71 32.29 -19.87 2.78
C SER A 71 32.67 -21.02 1.87
N LEU A 72 33.37 -22.02 2.38
CA LEU A 72 33.76 -23.19 1.62
C LEU A 72 32.53 -24.01 1.23
N TYR A 73 31.66 -24.28 2.19
CA TYR A 73 30.40 -25.01 1.95
C TYR A 73 29.55 -24.33 0.88
N ALA A 74 29.32 -23.03 1.01
CA ALA A 74 28.52 -22.27 0.04
C ALA A 74 29.10 -22.28 -1.38
N ARG A 75 30.46 -22.30 -1.50
CA ARG A 75 31.13 -22.41 -2.82
C ARG A 75 30.99 -23.81 -3.39
N LEU A 76 31.23 -24.85 -2.59
CA LEU A 76 31.12 -26.24 -3.04
C LEU A 76 29.70 -26.62 -3.46
N THR A 77 28.69 -26.03 -2.80
CA THR A 77 27.27 -26.24 -3.13
C THR A 77 26.70 -25.29 -4.17
N GLY A 78 27.50 -24.36 -4.71
CA GLY A 78 27.08 -23.36 -5.69
C GLY A 78 26.15 -22.26 -5.13
N GLN A 79 25.96 -22.21 -3.82
CA GLN A 79 25.01 -21.31 -3.15
C GLN A 79 25.57 -19.90 -2.93
N ALA A 80 26.90 -19.72 -2.98
CA ALA A 80 27.55 -18.46 -2.72
C ALA A 80 27.14 -17.31 -3.67
N THR A 81 26.72 -17.65 -4.90
CA THR A 81 26.25 -16.69 -5.92
C THR A 81 24.74 -16.54 -5.96
N SER A 82 24.00 -17.33 -5.17
CA SER A 82 22.54 -17.41 -5.22
C SER A 82 21.85 -16.61 -4.09
N ILE A 83 22.61 -15.93 -3.25
CA ILE A 83 22.09 -15.11 -2.15
C ILE A 83 21.24 -13.96 -2.71
N LYS A 84 20.08 -13.77 -2.12
CA LYS A 84 19.16 -12.66 -2.47
C LYS A 84 19.36 -11.49 -1.51
N SER A 85 19.37 -10.27 -2.04
CA SER A 85 19.36 -9.06 -1.21
C SER A 85 18.00 -8.88 -0.53
N GLY A 86 17.99 -8.24 0.64
CA GLY A 86 16.79 -7.95 1.41
C GLY A 86 16.97 -8.10 2.91
N GLU A 87 15.93 -7.85 3.66
CA GLU A 87 15.89 -7.99 5.11
C GLU A 87 15.45 -9.42 5.48
N TYR A 88 16.27 -10.12 6.23
CA TYR A 88 15.98 -11.49 6.69
C TYR A 88 15.76 -11.51 8.19
N ARG A 89 14.75 -12.26 8.61
CA ARG A 89 14.59 -12.63 10.02
C ARG A 89 15.19 -14.01 10.22
N ILE A 90 16.35 -14.05 10.88
CA ILE A 90 17.05 -15.30 11.22
C ILE A 90 16.43 -15.82 12.52
N PRO A 91 15.72 -16.95 12.50
CA PRO A 91 15.20 -17.56 13.72
C PRO A 91 16.33 -17.96 14.68
N ALA A 92 16.02 -17.98 15.98
CA ALA A 92 16.95 -18.54 16.97
C ALA A 92 17.16 -20.03 16.73
N LYS A 93 18.32 -20.52 17.13
CA LYS A 93 18.68 -21.97 17.13
C LYS A 93 18.72 -22.63 15.74
N GLN A 94 18.81 -21.84 14.65
CA GLN A 94 19.07 -22.40 13.32
C GLN A 94 20.53 -22.89 13.21
N ASP A 95 20.73 -23.94 12.41
CA ASP A 95 22.08 -24.35 11.99
C ASP A 95 22.56 -23.55 10.76
N PRO A 96 23.88 -23.57 10.44
CA PRO A 96 24.42 -22.84 9.30
C PRO A 96 23.85 -23.23 7.93
N ARG A 97 23.36 -24.47 7.75
CA ARG A 97 22.74 -24.95 6.50
C ARG A 97 21.36 -24.32 6.32
N GLN A 98 20.59 -24.28 7.40
CA GLN A 98 19.27 -23.63 7.42
C GLN A 98 19.38 -22.13 7.16
N LEU A 99 20.39 -21.47 7.77
CA LEU A 99 20.69 -20.06 7.48
C LEU A 99 20.97 -19.84 5.98
N LEU A 100 21.86 -20.66 5.41
CA LEU A 100 22.23 -20.53 4.00
C LEU A 100 21.01 -20.80 3.09
N ALA A 101 20.22 -21.82 3.38
CA ALA A 101 18.98 -22.12 2.67
C ALA A 101 17.98 -20.96 2.76
N LEU A 102 17.84 -20.29 3.92
CA LEU A 102 17.01 -19.10 4.08
C LEU A 102 17.48 -17.98 3.16
N LEU A 103 18.77 -17.66 3.14
CA LEU A 103 19.36 -16.58 2.35
C LEU A 103 19.24 -16.82 0.83
N VAL A 104 19.36 -18.08 0.40
CA VAL A 104 19.20 -18.49 -1.01
C VAL A 104 17.73 -18.50 -1.42
N SER A 105 16.83 -18.87 -0.52
CA SER A 105 15.38 -18.95 -0.82
C SER A 105 14.75 -17.62 -1.21
N GLY A 106 15.36 -16.49 -0.82
CA GLY A 106 14.80 -15.16 -1.05
C GLY A 106 13.55 -14.86 -0.21
N LYS A 107 13.27 -15.61 0.84
CA LYS A 107 12.17 -15.35 1.78
C LYS A 107 12.51 -14.15 2.67
N ILE A 108 12.56 -12.98 2.04
CA ILE A 108 12.84 -11.70 2.71
C ILE A 108 11.63 -11.22 3.50
N ARG A 109 11.90 -10.48 4.56
CA ARG A 109 10.86 -9.82 5.36
C ARG A 109 10.10 -8.82 4.52
N GLN A 110 8.77 -8.91 4.57
CA GLN A 110 7.88 -7.96 3.92
C GLN A 110 7.39 -6.93 4.94
N HIS A 111 7.51 -5.67 4.58
CA HIS A 111 6.85 -4.54 5.23
C HIS A 111 5.48 -4.34 4.60
N ARG A 112 4.59 -3.61 5.27
CA ARG A 112 3.24 -3.34 4.77
C ARG A 112 2.89 -1.88 5.03
N LEU A 113 2.29 -1.23 4.04
CA LEU A 113 1.69 0.09 4.17
C LEU A 113 0.28 0.04 3.61
N THR A 114 -0.69 0.50 4.41
CA THR A 114 -2.09 0.56 4.01
C THR A 114 -2.43 1.96 3.53
N LEU A 115 -2.93 2.06 2.30
CA LEU A 115 -3.59 3.25 1.78
C LEU A 115 -5.08 3.12 2.09
N VAL A 116 -5.61 4.06 2.88
CA VAL A 116 -6.98 3.96 3.40
C VAL A 116 -7.98 4.56 2.42
N GLU A 117 -9.15 3.94 2.32
CA GLU A 117 -10.28 4.44 1.52
C GLU A 117 -10.68 5.85 1.99
N GLY A 118 -11.05 6.71 1.05
CA GLY A 118 -11.41 8.09 1.35
C GLY A 118 -10.23 9.03 1.65
N TRP A 119 -8.98 8.56 1.64
CA TRP A 119 -7.82 9.44 1.77
C TRP A 119 -7.65 10.34 0.56
N ARG A 120 -7.24 11.60 0.82
CA ARG A 120 -6.73 12.52 -0.21
C ARG A 120 -5.30 12.13 -0.59
N PHE A 121 -4.85 12.51 -1.77
CA PHE A 121 -3.48 12.24 -2.21
C PHE A 121 -2.41 12.79 -1.24
N LYS A 122 -2.67 13.94 -0.59
CA LYS A 122 -1.79 14.48 0.46
C LYS A 122 -1.60 13.51 1.63
N GLN A 123 -2.65 12.80 2.05
CA GLN A 123 -2.59 11.82 3.14
C GLN A 123 -1.81 10.57 2.71
N ILE A 124 -2.01 10.12 1.47
CA ILE A 124 -1.21 9.02 0.88
C ILE A 124 0.27 9.38 0.91
N MET A 125 0.63 10.57 0.42
CA MET A 125 2.03 11.00 0.41
C MET A 125 2.60 11.19 1.82
N ASN A 126 1.78 11.64 2.77
CA ASN A 126 2.21 11.70 4.16
C ASN A 126 2.58 10.31 4.70
N ALA A 127 1.73 9.30 4.48
CA ALA A 127 1.99 7.93 4.91
C ALA A 127 3.24 7.34 4.21
N VAL A 128 3.37 7.53 2.90
CA VAL A 128 4.54 7.10 2.12
C VAL A 128 5.82 7.76 2.61
N ASN A 129 5.81 9.07 2.86
CA ASN A 129 6.99 9.83 3.29
C ASN A 129 7.45 9.49 4.72
N HIS A 130 6.58 8.94 5.57
CA HIS A 130 6.90 8.58 6.94
C HIS A 130 7.20 7.08 7.13
N ASP A 131 7.03 6.26 6.11
CA ASP A 131 7.34 4.83 6.22
C ASP A 131 8.87 4.60 6.22
N PRO A 132 9.46 4.05 7.30
CA PRO A 132 10.92 3.92 7.43
C PRO A 132 11.52 2.80 6.56
N ALA A 133 10.70 1.96 5.95
CA ALA A 133 11.16 0.87 5.12
C ALA A 133 11.22 1.23 3.63
N LEU A 134 10.56 2.33 3.21
CA LEU A 134 10.63 2.82 1.84
C LEU A 134 11.88 3.69 1.60
N LYS A 135 12.42 3.61 0.39
CA LYS A 135 13.42 4.56 -0.10
C LYS A 135 12.71 5.80 -0.66
N HIS A 136 12.91 6.94 0.00
CA HIS A 136 12.25 8.20 -0.33
C HIS A 136 12.98 8.96 -1.44
N THR A 137 12.40 9.01 -2.62
CA THR A 137 12.90 9.76 -3.78
C THR A 137 11.96 10.90 -4.21
N LEU A 138 10.76 10.92 -3.61
CA LEU A 138 9.70 11.87 -3.95
C LEU A 138 9.46 12.95 -2.88
N ARG A 139 10.21 12.94 -1.79
CA ARG A 139 10.10 13.99 -0.75
C ARG A 139 10.26 15.39 -1.34
N GLY A 140 9.40 16.31 -0.94
CA GLY A 140 9.42 17.71 -1.42
C GLY A 140 8.95 17.93 -2.86
N LYS A 141 8.60 16.88 -3.60
CA LYS A 141 8.05 17.02 -4.95
C LYS A 141 6.58 17.40 -4.93
N THR A 142 6.18 18.24 -5.88
CA THR A 142 4.77 18.56 -6.12
C THR A 142 4.01 17.35 -6.68
N SER A 143 2.68 17.34 -6.56
CA SER A 143 1.86 16.28 -7.14
C SER A 143 2.06 16.09 -8.65
N ALA A 144 2.31 17.16 -9.39
CA ALA A 144 2.62 17.09 -10.81
C ALA A 144 3.97 16.43 -11.09
N GLN A 145 5.01 16.76 -10.30
CA GLN A 145 6.32 16.13 -10.40
C GLN A 145 6.28 14.64 -10.01
N ILE A 146 5.47 14.29 -9.01
CA ILE A 146 5.25 12.89 -8.62
C ILE A 146 4.60 12.14 -9.79
N MET A 147 3.52 12.66 -10.36
CA MET A 147 2.86 12.02 -11.50
C MET A 147 3.78 11.89 -12.72
N ALA A 148 4.63 12.88 -12.98
CA ALA A 148 5.67 12.79 -14.02
C ALA A 148 6.68 11.66 -13.72
N ALA A 149 7.14 11.52 -12.47
CA ALA A 149 8.03 10.44 -12.07
C ALA A 149 7.37 9.04 -12.19
N LEU A 150 6.04 8.98 -12.04
CA LEU A 150 5.27 7.77 -12.29
C LEU A 150 5.05 7.47 -13.78
N GLY A 151 5.39 8.40 -14.69
CA GLY A 151 5.19 8.29 -16.14
C GLY A 151 3.86 8.88 -16.64
N HIS A 152 3.18 9.70 -15.84
CA HIS A 152 1.86 10.27 -16.15
C HIS A 152 1.82 11.80 -15.96
N PRO A 153 2.67 12.60 -16.66
CA PRO A 153 2.88 14.02 -16.39
C PRO A 153 1.62 14.88 -16.54
N ASN A 154 0.68 14.46 -17.40
CA ASN A 154 -0.53 15.23 -17.71
C ASN A 154 -1.75 14.84 -16.86
N GLN A 155 -1.57 14.01 -15.83
CA GLN A 155 -2.67 13.53 -15.00
C GLN A 155 -2.63 14.17 -13.61
N LYS A 156 -3.81 14.50 -13.09
CA LYS A 156 -3.97 14.89 -11.68
C LYS A 156 -3.86 13.67 -10.79
N ALA A 157 -3.21 13.78 -9.64
CA ALA A 157 -2.91 12.65 -8.76
C ALA A 157 -4.13 12.18 -7.95
N GLU A 158 -5.05 13.11 -7.61
CA GLU A 158 -6.16 12.82 -6.71
C GLU A 158 -7.05 11.68 -7.21
N GLY A 159 -7.37 10.73 -6.31
CA GLY A 159 -8.24 9.59 -6.56
C GLY A 159 -7.62 8.44 -7.37
N ARG A 160 -6.37 8.58 -7.88
CA ARG A 160 -5.79 7.61 -8.83
C ARG A 160 -5.03 6.45 -8.18
N PHE A 161 -4.94 6.42 -6.88
CA PHE A 161 -4.22 5.39 -6.13
C PHE A 161 -5.23 4.47 -5.45
N MET A 162 -5.14 3.16 -5.74
CA MET A 162 -6.06 2.17 -5.16
C MET A 162 -5.81 2.02 -3.67
N PRO A 163 -6.83 2.28 -2.82
CA PRO A 163 -6.76 1.92 -1.41
C PRO A 163 -6.63 0.40 -1.25
N ASP A 164 -5.57 -0.01 -0.58
CA ASP A 164 -5.29 -1.43 -0.27
C ASP A 164 -4.09 -1.50 0.69
N THR A 165 -3.82 -2.69 1.23
CA THR A 165 -2.57 -2.96 1.95
C THR A 165 -1.53 -3.53 0.99
N TYR A 166 -0.43 -2.80 0.82
CA TYR A 166 0.67 -3.17 -0.07
C TYR A 166 1.83 -3.74 0.72
N MET A 167 2.24 -4.95 0.34
CA MET A 167 3.47 -5.56 0.85
C MET A 167 4.66 -5.15 -0.01
N PHE A 168 5.82 -4.91 0.63
CA PHE A 168 7.05 -4.50 -0.06
C PHE A 168 8.30 -4.84 0.76
N PRO A 169 9.44 -5.10 0.12
CA PRO A 169 10.71 -5.28 0.80
C PRO A 169 11.28 -3.95 1.29
N ARG A 170 12.10 -3.98 2.35
CA ARG A 170 12.87 -2.79 2.75
C ARG A 170 13.67 -2.24 1.58
N GLY A 171 13.71 -0.91 1.45
CA GLY A 171 14.45 -0.22 0.39
C GLY A 171 13.74 -0.15 -0.96
N GLU A 172 12.49 -0.66 -1.09
CA GLU A 172 11.68 -0.38 -2.27
C GLU A 172 11.46 1.12 -2.42
N SER A 173 11.59 1.66 -3.63
CA SER A 173 11.37 3.08 -3.85
C SER A 173 9.90 3.46 -3.74
N ASP A 174 9.63 4.63 -3.19
CA ASP A 174 8.30 5.25 -3.16
C ASP A 174 7.67 5.36 -4.56
N VAL A 175 8.47 5.56 -5.61
CA VAL A 175 8.03 5.49 -7.02
C VAL A 175 7.47 4.12 -7.36
N ALA A 176 8.20 3.03 -7.04
CA ALA A 176 7.75 1.66 -7.35
C ALA A 176 6.48 1.31 -6.56
N PHE A 177 6.44 1.67 -5.30
CA PHE A 177 5.28 1.51 -4.43
C PHE A 177 4.04 2.20 -5.00
N LEU A 178 4.14 3.50 -5.31
CA LEU A 178 3.03 4.28 -5.87
C LEU A 178 2.60 3.79 -7.26
N LYS A 179 3.55 3.37 -8.12
CA LYS A 179 3.20 2.77 -9.43
C LYS A 179 2.33 1.53 -9.28
N ARG A 180 2.57 0.69 -8.28
CA ARG A 180 1.73 -0.51 -8.04
C ARG A 180 0.30 -0.11 -7.66
N SER A 181 0.14 0.86 -6.76
CA SER A 181 -1.17 1.36 -6.35
C SER A 181 -1.91 2.05 -7.51
N TYR A 182 -1.22 2.91 -8.27
CA TYR A 182 -1.76 3.54 -9.47
C TYR A 182 -2.22 2.48 -10.49
N ASN A 183 -1.37 1.52 -10.82
CA ASN A 183 -1.70 0.47 -11.78
C ASN A 183 -2.85 -0.41 -11.29
N ALA A 184 -2.96 -0.66 -9.98
CA ALA A 184 -4.08 -1.39 -9.40
C ALA A 184 -5.40 -0.64 -9.63
N MET A 185 -5.41 0.70 -9.41
CA MET A 185 -6.57 1.54 -9.70
C MET A 185 -6.94 1.50 -11.18
N GLN A 186 -5.97 1.68 -12.07
CA GLN A 186 -6.23 1.69 -13.52
C GLN A 186 -6.82 0.35 -14.00
N ARG A 187 -6.24 -0.78 -13.58
CA ARG A 187 -6.76 -2.12 -13.94
C ARG A 187 -8.17 -2.34 -13.42
N PHE A 188 -8.43 -1.97 -12.17
CA PHE A 188 -9.75 -2.14 -11.57
C PHE A 188 -10.79 -1.26 -12.25
N LEU A 189 -10.48 0.02 -12.45
CA LEU A 189 -11.38 0.99 -13.09
C LEU A 189 -11.70 0.59 -14.53
N HIS A 190 -10.71 0.15 -15.31
CA HIS A 190 -10.92 -0.31 -16.69
C HIS A 190 -11.86 -1.53 -16.73
N LYS A 191 -11.61 -2.53 -15.87
CA LYS A 191 -12.48 -3.72 -15.78
C LYS A 191 -13.89 -3.37 -15.33
N ALA A 192 -14.03 -2.50 -14.34
CA ALA A 192 -15.34 -2.07 -13.82
C ALA A 192 -16.10 -1.26 -14.89
N TRP A 193 -15.42 -0.36 -15.61
CA TRP A 193 -16.02 0.43 -16.69
C TRP A 193 -16.54 -0.43 -17.83
N ALA A 194 -15.84 -1.48 -18.23
CA ALA A 194 -16.29 -2.39 -19.27
C ALA A 194 -17.61 -3.10 -18.92
N ASN A 195 -17.88 -3.29 -17.62
CA ASN A 195 -19.09 -3.94 -17.11
C ASN A 195 -20.11 -2.95 -16.52
N ARG A 196 -20.03 -1.67 -16.86
CA ARG A 196 -20.94 -0.65 -16.33
C ARG A 196 -22.38 -0.85 -16.78
N ALA A 197 -23.32 -0.36 -16.00
CA ALA A 197 -24.72 -0.27 -16.40
C ALA A 197 -24.89 0.66 -17.61
N ASP A 198 -25.94 0.42 -18.37
CA ASP A 198 -26.34 1.29 -19.47
C ASP A 198 -26.90 2.63 -18.95
N ASN A 199 -26.92 3.63 -19.85
CA ASN A 199 -27.58 4.89 -19.59
C ASN A 199 -27.10 5.63 -18.32
N LEU A 200 -25.78 5.66 -18.08
CA LEU A 200 -25.18 6.49 -17.04
C LEU A 200 -25.10 7.97 -17.47
N ALA A 201 -25.07 8.88 -16.49
CA ALA A 201 -24.80 10.30 -16.70
C ALA A 201 -23.31 10.61 -16.85
N ILE A 202 -22.45 9.63 -16.65
CA ILE A 202 -20.99 9.72 -16.79
C ILE A 202 -20.54 8.98 -18.06
N HIS A 203 -19.58 9.56 -18.78
CA HIS A 203 -19.21 9.12 -20.15
C HIS A 203 -17.78 8.63 -20.26
N THR A 204 -16.96 8.75 -19.20
CA THR A 204 -15.57 8.31 -19.19
C THR A 204 -15.23 7.58 -17.89
N PRO A 205 -14.22 6.68 -17.90
CA PRO A 205 -13.72 6.04 -16.67
C PRO A 205 -13.27 7.06 -15.62
N TYR A 206 -12.74 8.21 -16.05
CA TYR A 206 -12.30 9.26 -15.11
C TYR A 206 -13.49 9.94 -14.43
N GLN A 207 -14.58 10.17 -15.14
CA GLN A 207 -15.83 10.67 -14.52
C GLN A 207 -16.41 9.65 -13.53
N ALA A 208 -16.29 8.36 -13.81
CA ALA A 208 -16.66 7.32 -12.84
C ALA A 208 -15.82 7.40 -11.56
N LEU A 209 -14.52 7.67 -11.68
CA LEU A 209 -13.64 7.85 -10.54
C LEU A 209 -14.00 9.10 -9.73
N ILE A 210 -14.36 10.21 -10.40
CA ILE A 210 -14.86 11.42 -9.74
C ILE A 210 -16.15 11.12 -8.97
N MET A 211 -17.14 10.52 -9.63
CA MET A 211 -18.41 10.12 -9.00
C MET A 211 -18.19 9.21 -7.80
N ALA A 212 -17.34 8.19 -7.94
CA ALA A 212 -17.01 7.27 -6.87
C ALA A 212 -16.39 7.97 -5.65
N SER A 213 -15.57 8.99 -5.88
CA SER A 213 -14.95 9.76 -4.78
C SER A 213 -15.96 10.60 -4.00
N LEU A 214 -17.03 11.09 -4.65
CA LEU A 214 -18.14 11.74 -3.99
C LEU A 214 -18.91 10.75 -3.13
N ILE A 215 -19.30 9.59 -3.70
CA ILE A 215 -20.00 8.51 -2.98
C ILE A 215 -19.18 8.03 -1.77
N GLU A 216 -17.86 7.86 -1.94
CA GLU A 216 -16.96 7.44 -0.86
C GLU A 216 -16.97 8.39 0.34
N LYS A 217 -17.10 9.68 0.08
CA LYS A 217 -17.11 10.72 1.12
C LYS A 217 -18.49 11.01 1.67
N GLU A 218 -19.54 10.55 1.01
CA GLU A 218 -20.93 10.81 1.40
C GLU A 218 -21.45 9.79 2.43
N THR A 219 -21.10 8.52 2.28
CA THR A 219 -21.60 7.48 3.19
C THR A 219 -20.57 6.42 3.53
N ALA A 220 -20.54 6.04 4.80
CA ALA A 220 -19.87 4.84 5.28
C ALA A 220 -20.74 3.57 5.16
N VAL A 221 -22.08 3.72 4.92
CA VAL A 221 -23.04 2.62 4.90
C VAL A 221 -23.01 1.92 3.53
N PRO A 222 -22.61 0.64 3.46
CA PRO A 222 -22.47 -0.07 2.19
C PRO A 222 -23.74 -0.10 1.34
N SER A 223 -24.89 -0.30 1.95
CA SER A 223 -26.21 -0.42 1.28
C SER A 223 -26.73 0.90 0.70
N GLU A 224 -26.17 2.03 1.09
CA GLU A 224 -26.59 3.34 0.58
C GLU A 224 -25.79 3.80 -0.64
N ARG A 225 -24.61 3.21 -0.91
CA ARG A 225 -23.74 3.67 -2.01
C ARG A 225 -24.44 3.68 -3.37
N GLU A 226 -25.16 2.63 -3.72
CA GLU A 226 -25.89 2.55 -5.00
C GLU A 226 -27.06 3.54 -5.04
N ARG A 227 -27.73 3.79 -3.91
CA ARG A 227 -28.83 4.77 -3.81
C ARG A 227 -28.31 6.20 -4.00
N ILE A 228 -27.21 6.57 -3.33
CA ILE A 228 -26.55 7.88 -3.49
C ILE A 228 -26.08 8.05 -4.94
N SER A 229 -25.48 7.01 -5.51
CA SER A 229 -25.10 6.98 -6.92
C SER A 229 -26.31 7.23 -7.83
N GLY A 230 -27.45 6.62 -7.53
CA GLY A 230 -28.70 6.81 -8.25
C GLY A 230 -29.16 8.25 -8.20
N VAL A 231 -29.16 8.88 -7.01
CA VAL A 231 -29.50 10.31 -6.87
C VAL A 231 -28.56 11.17 -7.72
N PHE A 232 -27.26 10.99 -7.63
CA PHE A 232 -26.28 11.78 -8.40
C PHE A 232 -26.48 11.60 -9.92
N ASN A 233 -26.65 10.36 -10.40
CA ASN A 233 -26.92 10.10 -11.81
C ASN A 233 -28.22 10.79 -12.30
N ARG A 234 -29.30 10.69 -11.54
CA ARG A 234 -30.59 11.34 -11.89
C ARG A 234 -30.47 12.86 -11.91
N ARG A 235 -29.77 13.44 -10.91
CA ARG A 235 -29.51 14.88 -10.87
C ARG A 235 -28.71 15.34 -12.10
N LEU A 236 -27.61 14.66 -12.41
CA LEU A 236 -26.79 15.00 -13.58
C LEU A 236 -27.60 14.94 -14.89
N LYS A 237 -28.41 13.89 -15.10
CA LYS A 237 -29.30 13.78 -16.27
C LYS A 237 -30.32 14.91 -16.39
N LYS A 238 -30.79 15.42 -15.26
CA LYS A 238 -31.74 16.54 -15.20
C LYS A 238 -31.06 17.91 -15.20
N GLY A 239 -29.74 18.00 -15.32
CA GLY A 239 -28.99 19.26 -15.19
C GLY A 239 -29.02 19.88 -13.79
N MET A 240 -29.43 19.12 -12.77
CA MET A 240 -29.45 19.57 -11.39
C MET A 240 -28.04 19.58 -10.80
N ARG A 241 -27.77 20.56 -9.92
CA ARG A 241 -26.53 20.61 -9.14
C ARG A 241 -26.44 19.44 -8.18
N LEU A 242 -25.23 18.90 -7.95
CA LEU A 242 -25.06 17.75 -7.04
C LEU A 242 -25.27 18.14 -5.57
N GLN A 243 -24.85 19.32 -5.15
CA GLN A 243 -25.04 19.86 -3.80
C GLN A 243 -24.55 18.89 -2.72
N THR A 244 -23.30 18.47 -2.82
CA THR A 244 -22.65 17.55 -1.89
C THR A 244 -21.55 18.27 -1.12
N ASP A 245 -21.67 18.28 0.21
CA ASP A 245 -20.76 18.96 1.14
C ASP A 245 -19.30 18.50 1.01
N PRO A 246 -19.00 17.20 0.85
CA PRO A 246 -17.64 16.74 0.68
C PRO A 246 -16.86 17.43 -0.46
N SER A 247 -17.54 17.81 -1.54
CA SER A 247 -16.89 18.52 -2.64
C SER A 247 -16.53 19.96 -2.26
N VAL A 248 -17.38 20.63 -1.50
CA VAL A 248 -17.11 21.98 -0.96
C VAL A 248 -15.94 21.93 0.00
N ILE A 249 -15.97 21.00 0.98
CA ILE A 249 -14.89 20.76 1.94
C ILE A 249 -13.54 20.51 1.26
N TYR A 250 -13.54 19.78 0.14
CA TYR A 250 -12.30 19.55 -0.61
C TYR A 250 -11.73 20.84 -1.18
N GLY A 251 -12.59 21.78 -1.59
CA GLY A 251 -12.22 23.08 -2.17
C GLY A 251 -11.82 24.14 -1.15
N ILE A 252 -12.04 23.92 0.16
CA ILE A 252 -11.68 24.88 1.23
C ILE A 252 -10.21 24.74 1.59
N PRO A 253 -9.37 25.77 1.36
CA PRO A 253 -8.04 25.81 1.95
C PRO A 253 -8.14 25.89 3.49
N ASN A 254 -7.36 25.10 4.21
CA ASN A 254 -7.30 25.13 5.69
C ASN A 254 -8.68 24.91 6.37
N TYR A 255 -9.41 23.87 5.89
CA TYR A 255 -10.69 23.50 6.49
C TYR A 255 -10.55 23.22 8.00
N ASP A 256 -11.34 23.92 8.80
CA ASP A 256 -11.30 23.91 10.27
C ASP A 256 -12.19 22.82 10.91
N GLY A 257 -12.93 22.05 10.11
CA GLY A 257 -13.87 21.02 10.56
C GLY A 257 -15.35 21.44 10.43
N HIS A 258 -15.65 22.70 10.12
CA HIS A 258 -17.01 23.21 9.97
C HIS A 258 -17.23 23.81 8.60
N ILE A 259 -18.42 23.57 8.01
CA ILE A 259 -18.85 24.25 6.78
C ILE A 259 -19.67 25.48 7.17
N HIS A 260 -19.23 26.64 6.73
CA HIS A 260 -19.97 27.89 6.92
C HIS A 260 -20.87 28.19 5.70
N LYS A 261 -21.92 28.97 5.91
CA LYS A 261 -22.81 29.41 4.83
C LYS A 261 -22.02 30.08 3.70
N SER A 262 -21.03 30.90 4.05
CA SER A 262 -20.12 31.54 3.09
C SER A 262 -19.34 30.56 2.20
N ASP A 263 -19.04 29.33 2.70
CA ASP A 263 -18.36 28.29 1.92
C ASP A 263 -19.29 27.69 0.88
N LEU A 264 -20.56 27.50 1.21
CA LEU A 264 -21.59 27.03 0.28
C LEU A 264 -21.90 28.04 -0.82
N GLU A 265 -21.76 29.35 -0.54
CA GLU A 265 -22.02 30.46 -1.47
C GLU A 265 -20.78 30.81 -2.31
N ARG A 266 -19.57 30.52 -1.84
CA ARG A 266 -18.31 30.81 -2.54
C ARG A 266 -18.16 29.96 -3.79
N ASP A 267 -18.06 30.59 -4.95
CA ASP A 267 -17.81 29.87 -6.20
C ASP A 267 -16.36 29.35 -6.28
N THR A 268 -16.21 28.05 -6.26
CA THR A 268 -14.94 27.35 -6.48
C THR A 268 -15.15 26.22 -7.50
N PRO A 269 -14.10 25.74 -8.17
CA PRO A 269 -14.24 24.61 -9.10
C PRO A 269 -14.84 23.34 -8.48
N TYR A 270 -14.79 23.23 -7.16
CA TYR A 270 -15.31 22.08 -6.41
C TYR A 270 -16.67 22.32 -5.75
N ASN A 271 -17.19 23.53 -5.80
CA ASN A 271 -18.46 23.85 -5.16
C ASN A 271 -19.65 23.41 -6.01
N THR A 272 -20.20 22.24 -5.69
CA THR A 272 -21.36 21.68 -6.38
C THR A 272 -22.69 22.32 -5.97
N TYR A 273 -22.72 23.32 -5.08
CA TYR A 273 -23.87 24.18 -4.82
C TYR A 273 -23.94 25.34 -5.79
N THR A 274 -22.80 25.84 -6.29
CA THR A 274 -22.76 26.95 -7.25
C THR A 274 -22.60 26.48 -8.68
N ARG A 275 -21.95 25.35 -8.91
CA ARG A 275 -21.63 24.79 -10.22
C ARG A 275 -22.39 23.51 -10.53
N ALA A 276 -22.87 23.36 -11.76
CA ALA A 276 -23.48 22.13 -12.25
C ALA A 276 -22.43 21.10 -12.70
N GLY A 277 -22.82 19.85 -12.73
CA GLY A 277 -21.96 18.74 -13.17
C GLY A 277 -21.03 18.18 -12.08
N LEU A 278 -20.07 17.38 -12.51
CA LEU A 278 -19.04 16.80 -11.64
C LEU A 278 -17.92 17.83 -11.35
N PRO A 279 -17.28 17.76 -10.18
CA PRO A 279 -16.06 18.53 -9.94
C PRO A 279 -14.94 18.11 -10.90
N PRO A 280 -13.87 18.95 -11.06
CA PRO A 280 -12.84 18.72 -12.09
C PRO A 280 -11.94 17.52 -11.83
N THR A 281 -11.87 17.05 -10.57
CA THR A 281 -11.11 15.86 -10.18
C THR A 281 -11.86 15.07 -9.11
N PRO A 282 -11.46 13.82 -8.85
CA PRO A 282 -11.84 13.17 -7.61
C PRO A 282 -11.45 14.01 -6.39
N ILE A 283 -12.12 13.81 -5.27
CA ILE A 283 -11.88 14.52 -4.00
C ILE A 283 -11.22 13.63 -2.95
N ALA A 284 -11.10 12.34 -3.24
CA ALA A 284 -10.46 11.33 -2.41
C ALA A 284 -10.17 10.08 -3.25
N SER A 285 -9.44 9.12 -2.68
CA SER A 285 -9.24 7.79 -3.25
C SER A 285 -10.44 6.90 -2.91
N PRO A 286 -11.30 6.56 -3.89
CA PRO A 286 -12.49 5.76 -3.63
C PRO A 286 -12.15 4.27 -3.47
N SER A 287 -12.96 3.57 -2.66
CA SER A 287 -12.97 2.13 -2.54
C SER A 287 -13.44 1.44 -3.84
N ARG A 288 -13.14 0.14 -3.95
CA ARG A 288 -13.71 -0.69 -5.02
C ARG A 288 -15.24 -0.70 -4.99
N ALA A 289 -15.83 -0.64 -3.81
CA ALA A 289 -17.28 -0.61 -3.62
C ALA A 289 -17.89 0.68 -4.17
N SER A 290 -17.31 1.84 -3.87
CA SER A 290 -17.79 3.13 -4.39
C SER A 290 -17.63 3.25 -5.90
N ILE A 291 -16.56 2.69 -6.49
CA ILE A 291 -16.41 2.64 -7.95
C ILE A 291 -17.50 1.77 -8.58
N ARG A 292 -17.80 0.60 -8.00
CA ARG A 292 -18.91 -0.25 -8.49
C ARG A 292 -20.25 0.46 -8.37
N ALA A 293 -20.53 1.10 -7.24
CA ALA A 293 -21.76 1.87 -7.04
C ALA A 293 -21.90 3.01 -8.05
N ALA A 294 -20.82 3.72 -8.36
CA ALA A 294 -20.83 4.78 -9.38
C ALA A 294 -21.22 4.24 -10.78
N LEU A 295 -20.89 2.99 -11.06
CA LEU A 295 -21.15 2.31 -12.34
C LEU A 295 -22.43 1.49 -12.36
N HIS A 296 -23.03 1.23 -11.21
CA HIS A 296 -24.28 0.49 -11.04
C HIS A 296 -25.19 1.23 -10.05
N PRO A 297 -25.71 2.43 -10.45
CA PRO A 297 -26.65 3.17 -9.61
C PRO A 297 -27.94 2.41 -9.42
N ASP A 298 -28.64 2.65 -8.30
CA ASP A 298 -29.98 2.11 -8.10
C ASP A 298 -30.96 2.62 -9.17
N LYS A 299 -32.01 1.82 -9.42
CA LYS A 299 -33.07 2.15 -10.39
C LYS A 299 -34.24 2.95 -9.79
N GLY A 300 -34.09 3.42 -8.54
CA GLY A 300 -35.13 4.22 -7.86
C GLY A 300 -35.36 5.58 -8.47
N THR A 301 -36.24 6.37 -7.82
CA THR A 301 -36.72 7.67 -8.29
C THR A 301 -36.18 8.86 -7.49
N ALA A 302 -35.54 8.59 -6.32
CA ALA A 302 -35.08 9.63 -5.41
C ALA A 302 -34.15 10.64 -6.05
N LEU A 303 -34.41 11.92 -5.82
CA LEU A 303 -33.59 13.08 -6.26
C LEU A 303 -32.86 13.75 -5.10
N TYR A 304 -33.22 13.41 -3.88
CA TYR A 304 -32.71 14.03 -2.66
C TYR A 304 -32.39 12.98 -1.62
N PHE A 305 -31.47 13.31 -0.71
CA PHE A 305 -31.24 12.59 0.51
C PHE A 305 -30.79 13.54 1.63
N VAL A 306 -31.04 13.16 2.87
CA VAL A 306 -30.64 13.92 4.06
C VAL A 306 -30.23 12.96 5.17
N SER A 307 -29.20 13.32 5.92
CA SER A 307 -28.73 12.54 7.07
C SER A 307 -29.79 12.46 8.15
N ARG A 308 -29.92 11.27 8.77
CA ARG A 308 -30.74 11.06 9.98
C ARG A 308 -30.01 11.39 11.28
N GLY A 309 -28.73 11.76 11.22
CA GLY A 309 -27.89 11.97 12.40
C GLY A 309 -27.30 10.69 13.01
N ASN A 310 -27.64 9.51 12.52
CA ASN A 310 -27.15 8.20 12.97
C ASN A 310 -26.24 7.51 11.94
N GLY A 311 -25.70 8.26 10.98
CA GLY A 311 -24.86 7.74 9.90
C GLY A 311 -25.63 7.20 8.69
N THR A 312 -26.97 7.17 8.73
CA THR A 312 -27.81 6.76 7.59
C THR A 312 -28.56 7.94 6.98
N HIS A 313 -29.17 7.73 5.79
CA HIS A 313 -29.91 8.76 5.06
C HIS A 313 -31.37 8.41 4.84
N VAL A 314 -32.21 9.45 4.72
CA VAL A 314 -33.55 9.38 4.14
C VAL A 314 -33.44 9.83 2.70
N PHE A 315 -34.06 9.10 1.80
CA PHE A 315 -34.12 9.41 0.38
C PHE A 315 -35.52 9.89 0.01
N SER A 316 -35.64 10.94 -0.79
CA SER A 316 -36.89 11.58 -1.17
C SER A 316 -36.92 11.83 -2.68
N ASP A 317 -38.11 11.67 -3.26
CA ASP A 317 -38.35 11.87 -4.69
C ASP A 317 -38.61 13.35 -5.01
N THR A 318 -39.24 14.07 -4.11
CA THR A 318 -39.70 15.45 -4.27
C THR A 318 -39.03 16.39 -3.26
N LEU A 319 -38.91 17.68 -3.63
CA LEU A 319 -38.40 18.73 -2.74
C LEU A 319 -39.29 18.89 -1.48
N ALA A 320 -40.60 18.70 -1.62
CA ALA A 320 -41.51 18.78 -0.49
C ALA A 320 -41.23 17.69 0.55
N GLU A 321 -40.99 16.43 0.12
CA GLU A 321 -40.55 15.33 1.01
C GLU A 321 -39.19 15.61 1.64
N GLN A 322 -38.25 16.08 0.84
CA GLN A 322 -36.91 16.48 1.33
C GLN A 322 -37.01 17.52 2.44
N ASN A 323 -37.81 18.58 2.23
CA ASN A 323 -38.00 19.64 3.22
C ASN A 323 -38.65 19.13 4.51
N ARG A 324 -39.57 18.17 4.41
CA ARG A 324 -40.14 17.48 5.60
C ARG A 324 -39.07 16.68 6.34
N ALA A 325 -38.23 15.93 5.60
CA ALA A 325 -37.14 15.16 6.18
C ALA A 325 -36.09 16.05 6.86
N VAL A 326 -35.71 17.15 6.23
CA VAL A 326 -34.77 18.15 6.81
C VAL A 326 -35.32 18.72 8.12
N ARG A 327 -36.61 19.15 8.15
CA ARG A 327 -37.24 19.65 9.38
C ARG A 327 -37.18 18.59 10.49
N LYS A 328 -37.54 17.35 10.16
CA LYS A 328 -37.60 16.25 11.14
C LYS A 328 -36.22 15.87 11.69
N TYR A 329 -35.18 15.76 10.85
CA TYR A 329 -33.90 15.16 11.24
C TYR A 329 -32.78 16.16 11.51
N GLN A 330 -32.86 17.38 10.97
CA GLN A 330 -31.80 18.38 11.13
C GLN A 330 -32.21 19.61 11.97
N LEU A 331 -33.49 19.96 11.93
CA LEU A 331 -33.99 21.18 12.62
C LEU A 331 -34.79 20.89 13.90
N GLY A 332 -34.88 19.60 14.33
CA GLY A 332 -35.53 19.23 15.59
C GLY A 332 -37.06 19.49 15.63
N GLY A 333 -37.68 19.60 14.46
CA GLY A 333 -39.12 19.81 14.35
C GLY A 333 -39.91 18.49 14.60
N SER A 334 -40.73 18.49 15.64
CA SER A 334 -41.77 17.49 15.86
C SER A 334 -42.85 17.54 14.76
#